data_25e3bea53ee79105552b7b9e9543d92c
#
_entry.id   25e3bea53ee79105552b7b9e9543d92c
#
_cell.length_a   1.000
_cell.length_b   1.000
_cell.length_c   1.000
_cell.angle_alpha   90.00
_cell.angle_beta   90.00
_cell.angle_gamma   90.00
#
_symmetry.space_group_name_H-M   'P 1'
#
loop_
_entity.id
_entity.type
_entity.pdbx_description
1 polymer ?
#
loop_
_entity_poly.entity_id
_entity_poly.type
_entity_poly.pdbx_seq_one_letter_code
_entity_poly.pdbx_strand_id
1 'polypeptide(L)'
;MKTTLIMVTAMLIVASSLASDAAQAQQTGSKRTDLQRHDLSAPGREVVQVRVDFDPGYVSPRHTHPGEEIVYVIEGTLVYEVEGRAPMTLKAGDVLFIPAGTIHAAKNVGSTNGAELATYIVEKGKPLITQVK
;
A
#
# COMPACT_ATOMS: atom_id res chain seq x y z
N MET A 1 -26.35 34.32 -73.06
CA MET A 1 -25.28 33.82 -72.14
C MET A 1 -25.90 33.68 -70.77
N LYS A 2 -26.09 32.43 -70.30
CA LYS A 2 -26.72 32.12 -69.00
C LYS A 2 -25.58 31.71 -68.04
N THR A 3 -25.32 32.52 -67.02
CA THR A 3 -24.31 32.25 -66.02
C THR A 3 -24.97 31.52 -64.86
N THR A 4 -24.60 30.26 -64.71
CA THR A 4 -25.13 29.38 -63.62
C THR A 4 -24.29 29.61 -62.40
N LEU A 5 -24.87 30.16 -61.32
CA LEU A 5 -24.26 30.36 -60.01
C LEU A 5 -24.38 29.06 -59.21
N ILE A 6 -23.25 28.39 -58.93
CA ILE A 6 -23.18 27.20 -58.10
C ILE A 6 -23.00 27.66 -56.67
N MET A 7 -24.03 27.49 -55.83
CA MET A 7 -23.91 27.62 -54.38
C MET A 7 -23.27 26.36 -53.79
N VAL A 8 -22.07 26.56 -53.22
CA VAL A 8 -21.42 25.52 -52.40
C VAL A 8 -21.84 25.74 -50.96
N THR A 9 -22.70 24.84 -50.48
CA THR A 9 -23.12 24.83 -49.07
C THR A 9 -22.03 24.09 -48.26
N ALA A 10 -21.23 24.84 -47.49
CA ALA A 10 -20.26 24.26 -46.56
C ALA A 10 -21.02 23.75 -45.31
N MET A 11 -21.07 22.44 -45.15
CA MET A 11 -21.64 21.78 -43.98
C MET A 11 -20.56 21.73 -42.86
N LEU A 12 -20.70 22.58 -41.84
CA LEU A 12 -19.88 22.51 -40.65
C LEU A 12 -20.31 21.31 -39.81
N ILE A 13 -19.47 20.28 -39.78
CA ILE A 13 -19.63 19.16 -38.83
C ILE A 13 -18.96 19.60 -37.52
N VAL A 14 -19.79 19.96 -36.54
CA VAL A 14 -19.32 20.16 -35.15
C VAL A 14 -19.13 18.78 -34.51
N ALA A 15 -17.93 18.32 -34.49
CA ALA A 15 -17.55 17.13 -33.71
C ALA A 15 -17.54 17.48 -32.21
N SER A 16 -18.64 17.19 -31.52
CA SER A 16 -18.68 17.24 -30.06
C SER A 16 -17.84 16.09 -29.52
N SER A 17 -16.59 16.39 -29.09
CA SER A 17 -15.77 15.50 -28.32
C SER A 17 -16.37 15.35 -26.92
N LEU A 18 -17.12 14.28 -26.68
CA LEU A 18 -17.47 13.82 -25.33
C LEU A 18 -16.17 13.38 -24.66
N ALA A 19 -15.57 14.29 -23.88
CA ALA A 19 -14.53 13.92 -22.95
C ALA A 19 -15.20 13.02 -21.89
N SER A 20 -15.00 11.72 -22.02
CA SER A 20 -15.30 10.78 -20.96
C SER A 20 -14.28 11.01 -19.84
N ASP A 21 -14.64 11.77 -18.81
CA ASP A 21 -13.98 11.73 -17.52
C ASP A 21 -14.21 10.33 -16.95
N ALA A 22 -13.36 9.38 -17.39
CA ALA A 22 -13.18 8.15 -16.67
C ALA A 22 -12.54 8.55 -15.34
N ALA A 23 -13.38 8.67 -14.29
CA ALA A 23 -12.89 8.72 -12.92
C ALA A 23 -12.00 7.48 -12.74
N GLN A 24 -10.68 7.68 -12.81
CA GLN A 24 -9.72 6.65 -12.42
C GLN A 24 -10.03 6.39 -10.95
N ALA A 25 -10.70 5.27 -10.66
CA ALA A 25 -10.81 4.75 -9.33
C ALA A 25 -9.39 4.63 -8.80
N GLN A 26 -9.02 5.48 -7.84
CA GLN A 26 -7.70 5.51 -7.23
C GLN A 26 -7.50 4.14 -6.60
N GLN A 27 -6.59 3.35 -7.17
CA GLN A 27 -6.34 2.00 -6.71
C GLN A 27 -5.78 2.12 -5.29
N THR A 28 -6.57 1.72 -4.31
CA THR A 28 -6.15 1.71 -2.90
C THR A 28 -4.92 0.82 -2.77
N GLY A 29 -3.92 1.29 -2.07
CA GLY A 29 -2.65 0.60 -2.00
C GLY A 29 -1.90 0.85 -0.71
N SER A 30 -0.65 0.44 -0.69
CA SER A 30 0.30 0.78 0.35
C SER A 30 1.55 1.40 -0.26
N LYS A 31 2.17 2.30 0.49
CA LYS A 31 3.46 2.89 0.14
C LYS A 31 4.48 2.53 1.21
N ARG A 32 5.60 1.97 0.78
CA ARG A 32 6.75 1.70 1.64
C ARG A 32 7.81 2.77 1.45
N THR A 33 8.36 3.25 2.57
CA THR A 33 9.48 4.19 2.59
C THR A 33 10.56 3.60 3.47
N ASP A 34 11.67 3.20 2.86
CA ASP A 34 12.83 2.69 3.59
C ASP A 34 13.48 3.82 4.38
N LEU A 35 13.71 3.60 5.68
CA LEU A 35 14.26 4.59 6.59
C LEU A 35 15.73 4.31 6.91
N GLN A 36 16.02 3.09 7.36
CA GLN A 36 17.38 2.67 7.68
C GLN A 36 17.55 1.14 7.67
N ARG A 37 18.78 0.70 7.48
CA ARG A 37 19.18 -0.70 7.53
C ARG A 37 20.61 -0.79 8.10
N HIS A 38 20.81 -1.65 9.08
CA HIS A 38 22.11 -1.87 9.71
C HIS A 38 22.32 -3.34 10.09
N ASP A 39 23.55 -3.78 9.98
CA ASP A 39 23.99 -5.05 10.56
C ASP A 39 23.88 -4.98 12.08
N LEU A 40 23.43 -6.07 12.69
CA LEU A 40 23.43 -6.21 14.15
C LEU A 40 24.73 -6.86 14.63
N SER A 41 25.03 -6.68 15.92
CA SER A 41 26.13 -7.40 16.57
C SER A 41 25.92 -8.91 16.62
N ALA A 42 24.68 -9.38 16.52
CA ALA A 42 24.33 -10.78 16.35
C ALA A 42 24.69 -11.23 14.93
N PRO A 43 25.58 -12.24 14.76
CA PRO A 43 26.03 -12.66 13.43
C PRO A 43 24.87 -13.08 12.53
N GLY A 44 24.92 -12.64 11.26
CA GLY A 44 23.92 -12.98 10.24
C GLY A 44 22.55 -12.31 10.39
N ARG A 45 22.43 -11.33 11.29
CA ARG A 45 21.21 -10.56 11.53
C ARG A 45 21.38 -9.10 11.13
N GLU A 46 20.28 -8.51 10.70
CA GLU A 46 20.18 -7.08 10.40
C GLU A 46 18.87 -6.50 10.95
N VAL A 47 18.88 -5.20 11.20
CA VAL A 47 17.65 -4.42 11.45
C VAL A 47 17.32 -3.63 10.20
N VAL A 48 16.04 -3.64 9.85
CA VAL A 48 15.47 -2.84 8.76
C VAL A 48 14.30 -2.05 9.32
N GLN A 49 14.29 -0.73 9.13
CA GLN A 49 13.14 0.10 9.48
C GLN A 49 12.49 0.68 8.23
N VAL A 50 11.17 0.58 8.19
CA VAL A 50 10.34 1.02 7.07
C VAL A 50 9.11 1.74 7.63
N ARG A 51 8.76 2.89 7.05
CA ARG A 51 7.43 3.44 7.19
C ARG A 51 6.53 2.80 6.13
N VAL A 52 5.38 2.29 6.55
CA VAL A 52 4.37 1.77 5.63
C VAL A 52 3.10 2.59 5.80
N ASP A 53 2.67 3.22 4.72
CA ASP A 53 1.40 3.95 4.63
C ASP A 53 0.37 3.04 3.95
N PHE A 54 -0.85 3.04 4.47
CA PHE A 54 -1.98 2.24 3.97
C PHE A 54 -3.13 3.15 3.60
N ASP A 55 -3.54 3.13 2.34
CA ASP A 55 -4.74 3.83 1.92
C ASP A 55 -5.99 3.32 2.66
N PRO A 56 -7.05 4.14 2.84
CA PRO A 56 -8.29 3.70 3.44
C PRO A 56 -8.83 2.43 2.76
N GLY A 57 -9.17 1.43 3.55
CA GLY A 57 -9.71 0.15 3.06
C GLY A 57 -8.69 -0.83 2.49
N TYR A 58 -7.41 -0.46 2.36
CA TYR A 58 -6.39 -1.37 1.88
C TYR A 58 -6.17 -2.55 2.85
N VAL A 59 -6.01 -3.73 2.28
CA VAL A 59 -5.65 -4.97 3.01
C VAL A 59 -4.36 -5.51 2.41
N SER A 60 -3.33 -5.67 3.24
CA SER A 60 -2.09 -6.28 2.78
C SER A 60 -2.29 -7.77 2.45
N PRO A 61 -1.58 -8.32 1.47
CA PRO A 61 -1.51 -9.76 1.31
C PRO A 61 -1.00 -10.44 2.59
N ARG A 62 -1.47 -11.68 2.84
CA ARG A 62 -0.90 -12.51 3.91
C ARG A 62 0.55 -12.82 3.59
N HIS A 63 1.43 -12.65 4.57
CA HIS A 63 2.87 -12.80 4.37
C HIS A 63 3.60 -13.15 5.66
N THR A 64 4.88 -13.46 5.53
CA THR A 64 5.83 -13.73 6.62
C THR A 64 7.11 -12.92 6.43
N HIS A 65 7.89 -12.79 7.51
CA HIS A 65 9.25 -12.24 7.48
C HIS A 65 10.27 -13.28 7.98
N PRO A 66 11.55 -13.22 7.53
CA PRO A 66 12.62 -14.13 7.99
C PRO A 66 13.19 -13.70 9.36
N GLY A 67 12.35 -13.23 10.25
CA GLY A 67 12.66 -12.74 11.59
C GLY A 67 11.47 -12.04 12.21
N GLU A 68 11.73 -11.38 13.32
CA GLU A 68 10.71 -10.66 14.09
C GLU A 68 10.37 -9.32 13.46
N GLU A 69 9.10 -8.91 13.64
CA GLU A 69 8.64 -7.57 13.32
C GLU A 69 8.10 -6.87 14.57
N ILE A 70 8.52 -5.63 14.76
CA ILE A 70 7.98 -4.74 15.79
C ILE A 70 7.27 -3.60 15.08
N VAL A 71 5.97 -3.49 15.32
CA VAL A 71 5.11 -2.45 14.76
C VAL A 71 4.90 -1.35 15.79
N TYR A 72 5.01 -0.10 15.35
CA TYR A 72 4.52 1.08 16.07
C TYR A 72 3.56 1.82 15.14
N VAL A 73 2.29 1.95 15.52
CA VAL A 73 1.30 2.69 14.72
C VAL A 73 1.55 4.18 14.85
N ILE A 74 1.83 4.85 13.73
CA ILE A 74 2.12 6.29 13.66
C ILE A 74 0.81 7.09 13.62
N GLU A 75 -0.13 6.66 12.78
CA GLU A 75 -1.42 7.33 12.56
C GLU A 75 -2.49 6.37 12.08
N GLY A 76 -3.74 6.78 12.24
CA GLY A 76 -4.90 6.03 11.77
C GLY A 76 -5.29 4.87 12.66
N THR A 77 -6.06 3.93 12.09
CA THR A 77 -6.54 2.72 12.77
C THR A 77 -6.31 1.52 11.88
N LEU A 78 -5.47 0.61 12.33
CA LEU A 78 -5.09 -0.60 11.62
C LEU A 78 -5.64 -1.83 12.36
N VAL A 79 -6.14 -2.82 11.62
CA VAL A 79 -6.46 -4.14 12.15
C VAL A 79 -5.40 -5.12 11.68
N TYR A 80 -4.81 -5.85 12.63
CA TYR A 80 -3.84 -6.91 12.35
C TYR A 80 -4.50 -8.27 12.56
N GLU A 81 -4.34 -9.13 11.55
CA GLU A 81 -4.63 -10.55 11.62
C GLU A 81 -3.29 -11.28 11.73
N VAL A 82 -3.04 -11.88 12.88
CA VAL A 82 -1.81 -12.66 13.16
C VAL A 82 -2.23 -14.09 13.44
N GLU A 83 -1.62 -15.05 12.74
CA GLU A 83 -1.94 -16.46 12.89
C GLU A 83 -1.83 -16.90 14.35
N GLY A 84 -2.85 -17.64 14.82
CA GLY A 84 -2.94 -18.09 16.20
C GLY A 84 -3.44 -17.06 17.22
N ARG A 85 -3.84 -15.85 16.77
CA ARG A 85 -4.40 -14.79 17.63
C ARG A 85 -5.73 -14.28 17.09
N ALA A 86 -6.56 -13.75 17.98
CA ALA A 86 -7.72 -12.97 17.55
C ALA A 86 -7.27 -11.68 16.84
N PRO A 87 -8.03 -11.16 15.84
CA PRO A 87 -7.73 -9.88 15.22
C PRO A 87 -7.59 -8.75 16.24
N MET A 88 -6.62 -7.89 16.05
CA MET A 88 -6.31 -6.78 16.96
C MET A 88 -6.47 -5.44 16.25
N THR A 89 -7.23 -4.53 16.86
CA THR A 89 -7.35 -3.14 16.38
C THR A 89 -6.35 -2.26 17.10
N LEU A 90 -5.45 -1.65 16.34
CA LEU A 90 -4.40 -0.78 16.83
C LEU A 90 -4.62 0.66 16.33
N LYS A 91 -4.33 1.62 17.19
CA LYS A 91 -4.40 3.06 16.92
C LYS A 91 -3.04 3.71 17.08
N ALA A 92 -2.90 4.95 16.65
CA ALA A 92 -1.66 5.72 16.83
C ALA A 92 -1.13 5.62 18.27
N GLY A 93 0.14 5.24 18.41
CA GLY A 93 0.82 5.00 19.68
C GLY A 93 0.81 3.54 20.16
N ASP A 94 -0.03 2.67 19.56
CA ASP A 94 -0.04 1.25 19.89
C ASP A 94 1.13 0.52 19.26
N VAL A 95 1.52 -0.60 19.89
CA VAL A 95 2.62 -1.45 19.46
C VAL A 95 2.17 -2.90 19.30
N LEU A 96 2.85 -3.62 18.40
CA LEU A 96 2.63 -5.05 18.19
C LEU A 96 3.96 -5.75 17.97
N PHE A 97 4.14 -6.92 18.56
CA PHE A 97 5.23 -7.83 18.27
C PHE A 97 4.72 -9.03 17.49
N ILE A 98 5.34 -9.29 16.33
CA ILE A 98 5.04 -10.42 15.45
C ILE A 98 6.28 -11.34 15.45
N PRO A 99 6.15 -12.60 15.93
CA PRO A 99 7.24 -13.54 15.95
C PRO A 99 7.75 -13.91 14.55
N ALA A 100 9.00 -14.33 14.45
CA ALA A 100 9.61 -14.78 13.21
C ALA A 100 8.75 -15.83 12.49
N GLY A 101 8.59 -15.67 11.16
CA GLY A 101 7.87 -16.64 10.32
C GLY A 101 6.37 -16.71 10.54
N THR A 102 5.78 -15.87 11.40
CA THR A 102 4.34 -15.88 11.66
C THR A 102 3.58 -15.23 10.50
N ILE A 103 2.56 -15.94 9.99
CA ILE A 103 1.69 -15.41 8.93
C ILE A 103 0.82 -14.29 9.49
N HIS A 104 0.81 -13.15 8.80
CA HIS A 104 0.00 -12.01 9.21
C HIS A 104 -0.40 -11.11 8.04
N ALA A 105 -1.36 -10.23 8.29
CA ALA A 105 -1.81 -9.19 7.39
C ALA A 105 -2.27 -7.97 8.19
N ALA A 106 -2.17 -6.79 7.59
CA ALA A 106 -2.69 -5.54 8.14
C ALA A 106 -3.76 -4.94 7.24
N LYS A 107 -4.77 -4.30 7.84
CA LYS A 107 -5.86 -3.63 7.14
C LYS A 107 -6.06 -2.24 7.71
N ASN A 108 -6.15 -1.22 6.86
CA ASN A 108 -6.62 0.09 7.26
C ASN A 108 -8.16 0.11 7.29
N VAL A 109 -8.74 0.20 8.47
CA VAL A 109 -10.19 0.26 8.67
C VAL A 109 -10.71 1.68 8.89
N GLY A 110 -9.81 2.65 8.88
CA GLY A 110 -10.14 4.08 8.99
C GLY A 110 -10.55 4.69 7.65
N SER A 111 -10.97 5.96 7.71
CA SER A 111 -11.35 6.77 6.53
C SER A 111 -10.21 7.66 6.02
N THR A 112 -9.08 7.66 6.71
CA THR A 112 -7.88 8.42 6.37
C THR A 112 -6.69 7.48 6.23
N ASN A 113 -5.52 7.99 5.82
CA ASN A 113 -4.29 7.21 5.81
C ASN A 113 -4.05 6.55 7.17
N GLY A 114 -3.62 5.29 7.15
CA GLY A 114 -3.06 4.60 8.29
C GLY A 114 -1.56 4.42 8.06
N ALA A 115 -0.74 4.55 9.11
CA ALA A 115 0.69 4.35 8.95
C ALA A 115 1.32 3.66 10.15
N GLU A 116 2.32 2.85 9.86
CA GLU A 116 3.15 2.18 10.84
C GLU A 116 4.64 2.45 10.63
N LEU A 117 5.40 2.43 11.71
CA LEU A 117 6.83 2.18 11.70
C LEU A 117 7.04 0.69 11.93
N ALA A 118 7.47 -0.02 10.91
CA ALA A 118 7.82 -1.42 10.97
C ALA A 118 9.33 -1.56 11.22
N THR A 119 9.72 -2.25 12.27
CA THR A 119 11.10 -2.59 12.58
C THR A 119 11.28 -4.09 12.48
N TYR A 120 12.05 -4.52 11.48
CA TYR A 120 12.35 -5.93 11.23
C TYR A 120 13.72 -6.29 11.78
N ILE A 121 13.80 -7.38 12.54
CA ILE A 121 15.07 -7.99 13.01
C ILE A 121 15.15 -9.34 12.31
N VAL A 122 15.91 -9.40 11.21
CA VAL A 122 15.79 -10.48 10.22
C VAL A 122 17.13 -11.10 9.85
N GLU A 123 17.08 -12.28 9.24
CA GLU A 123 18.24 -12.92 8.64
C GLU A 123 18.68 -12.15 7.39
N LYS A 124 19.97 -11.85 7.32
CA LYS A 124 20.60 -11.22 6.15
C LYS A 124 20.50 -12.13 4.92
N GLY A 125 20.29 -11.48 3.76
CA GLY A 125 20.29 -12.16 2.46
C GLY A 125 19.00 -12.93 2.13
N LYS A 126 18.01 -12.92 3.03
CA LYS A 126 16.70 -13.48 2.75
C LYS A 126 15.70 -12.41 2.29
N PRO A 127 14.71 -12.75 1.45
CA PRO A 127 13.62 -11.83 1.11
C PRO A 127 12.93 -11.34 2.38
N LEU A 128 12.78 -10.01 2.52
CA LEU A 128 12.13 -9.42 3.71
C LEU A 128 10.67 -9.85 3.82
N ILE A 129 9.98 -10.01 2.70
CA ILE A 129 8.56 -10.40 2.64
C ILE A 129 8.43 -11.65 1.78
N THR A 130 7.75 -12.66 2.31
CA THR A 130 7.32 -13.85 1.57
C THR A 130 5.80 -13.95 1.62
N GLN A 131 5.14 -13.80 0.46
CA GLN A 131 3.68 -13.91 0.39
C GLN A 131 3.24 -15.35 0.58
N VAL A 132 2.11 -15.53 1.27
CA VAL A 132 1.46 -16.83 1.51
C VAL A 132 0.14 -16.86 0.74
N LYS A 133 -0.08 -17.96 0.03
CA LYS A 133 -1.32 -18.20 -0.74
C LYS A 133 -2.47 -18.63 0.17
#